data_a3582ebd51e331e309bfbe96453b39e0
#
_entry.id   a3582ebd51e331e309bfbe96453b39e0
#
_cell.length_a   1.000
_cell.length_b   1.000
_cell.length_c   1.000
_cell.angle_alpha   90.00
_cell.angle_beta   90.00
_cell.angle_gamma   90.00
#
_symmetry.space_group_name_H-M   'P 1'
#
loop_
_entity.id
_entity.type
_entity.pdbx_description
1 polymer ?
#
loop_
_entity_poly.entity_id
_entity_poly.type
_entity_poly.pdbx_seq_one_letter_code
_entity_poly.pdbx_strand_id
1 'polypeptide(L)'
;MAKKSRGQKRQAKIKKRQQRRSRSSSPPSIPLPFLGGMPFGGEPDAPKGFRPVSTTQAMMEYAAPIMAYVEDGTVADPNGALQIGLLLWNHTLPEVPVGMRPSRGEIVAQIETTLQMDRLEAEAFYDEMIERKAYLFPDEIQPEGAMTMFMRKEVEYLITPFEESQLNLSDEIISPDGDDDAFVKALEELDARIDFGEDYGAWEADFFEMKDLCCERYNHWLRAKGVPETFSDPFSACIEPYLNFIYQYDAGSVLDVLSGAIEEFFMDWLMRKVMVKPPEYTQWPPALRLFYRFLSEKGYLDDPEPILKSLYAIEPEFIALVKQRS
;
A
#
# COMPACT_ATOMS: atom_id res chain seq x y z
N MET A 1 12.82 28.66 35.98
CA MET A 1 13.15 28.22 34.60
C MET A 1 11.95 28.49 33.73
N ALA A 2 12.07 29.28 32.66
CA ALA A 2 10.92 29.58 31.78
C ALA A 2 10.54 28.33 30.96
N LYS A 3 9.27 27.95 31.03
CA LYS A 3 8.70 26.87 30.19
C LYS A 3 8.77 27.31 28.72
N LYS A 4 9.47 26.54 27.89
CA LYS A 4 9.48 26.77 26.42
C LYS A 4 8.05 26.70 25.89
N SER A 5 7.67 27.65 25.02
CA SER A 5 6.35 27.64 24.36
C SER A 5 6.18 26.37 23.48
N ARG A 6 4.91 25.97 23.25
CA ARG A 6 4.59 24.79 22.40
C ARG A 6 5.26 24.88 21.03
N GLY A 7 5.29 26.05 20.40
CA GLY A 7 5.98 26.30 19.13
C GLY A 7 7.51 26.14 19.18
N GLN A 8 8.14 26.54 20.30
CA GLN A 8 9.59 26.35 20.46
C GLN A 8 9.98 24.88 20.67
N LYS A 9 9.13 24.10 21.33
CA LYS A 9 9.29 22.64 21.44
C LYS A 9 9.16 21.97 20.07
N ARG A 10 8.16 22.39 19.26
CA ARG A 10 7.90 21.88 17.92
C ARG A 10 9.07 22.16 16.96
N GLN A 11 9.60 23.38 16.94
CA GLN A 11 10.77 23.73 16.12
C GLN A 11 12.04 22.95 16.54
N ALA A 12 12.23 22.73 17.84
CA ALA A 12 13.35 21.92 18.32
C ALA A 12 13.23 20.45 17.90
N LYS A 13 11.99 19.92 17.86
CA LYS A 13 11.65 18.56 17.41
C LYS A 13 11.95 18.39 15.91
N ILE A 14 11.50 19.33 15.08
CA ILE A 14 11.77 19.36 13.63
C ILE A 14 13.29 19.39 13.37
N LYS A 15 14.02 20.24 14.05
CA LYS A 15 15.47 20.36 13.90
C LYS A 15 16.21 19.07 14.31
N LYS A 16 15.73 18.39 15.35
CA LYS A 16 16.28 17.11 15.80
C LYS A 16 15.99 15.98 14.80
N ARG A 17 14.81 15.98 14.18
CA ARG A 17 14.44 15.03 13.11
C ARG A 17 15.30 15.24 11.85
N GLN A 18 15.49 16.48 11.42
CA GLN A 18 16.37 16.80 10.31
C GLN A 18 17.83 16.38 10.59
N GLN A 19 18.32 16.55 11.82
CA GLN A 19 19.65 16.08 12.22
C GLN A 19 19.74 14.54 12.26
N ARG A 20 18.66 13.83 12.60
CA ARG A 20 18.63 12.35 12.52
C ARG A 20 18.63 11.87 11.08
N ARG A 21 17.83 12.46 10.19
CA ARG A 21 17.86 12.16 8.73
C ARG A 21 19.24 12.38 8.13
N SER A 22 19.95 13.44 8.49
CA SER A 22 21.31 13.68 8.01
C SER A 22 22.37 12.74 8.60
N ARG A 23 22.06 12.06 9.73
CA ARG A 23 22.94 11.06 10.36
C ARG A 23 22.60 9.63 9.96
N SER A 24 21.37 9.35 9.57
CA SER A 24 20.95 8.03 9.05
C SER A 24 21.05 7.99 7.53
N SER A 25 22.22 8.30 6.99
CA SER A 25 22.55 7.99 5.60
C SER A 25 22.75 6.48 5.36
N SER A 26 22.32 5.65 6.30
CA SER A 26 22.20 4.20 6.12
C SER A 26 21.00 3.74 6.97
N PRO A 27 19.93 3.26 6.36
CA PRO A 27 18.88 2.54 7.11
C PRO A 27 19.55 1.34 7.82
N PRO A 28 19.07 0.94 9.02
CA PRO A 28 19.51 -0.30 9.63
C PRO A 28 19.21 -1.42 8.62
N SER A 29 20.28 -2.01 8.09
CA SER A 29 20.20 -3.15 7.21
C SER A 29 19.68 -4.33 8.03
N ILE A 30 18.37 -4.52 8.00
CA ILE A 30 17.83 -5.86 8.20
C ILE A 30 18.34 -6.64 6.97
N PRO A 31 19.12 -7.70 7.15
CA PRO A 31 19.53 -8.51 6.02
C PRO A 31 18.31 -9.32 5.57
N LEU A 32 17.44 -8.72 4.78
CA LEU A 32 16.63 -9.44 3.84
C LEU A 32 17.59 -9.83 2.71
N PRO A 33 17.97 -11.10 2.59
CA PRO A 33 18.79 -11.53 1.48
C PRO A 33 17.94 -11.36 0.22
N PHE A 34 18.20 -10.34 -0.57
CA PHE A 34 17.64 -10.07 -1.88
C PHE A 34 16.95 -8.71 -2.11
N LEU A 35 17.43 -7.63 -1.51
CA LEU A 35 17.10 -6.30 -2.04
C LEU A 35 18.39 -5.46 -2.09
N GLY A 36 19.29 -5.87 -2.97
CA GLY A 36 20.39 -5.03 -3.42
C GLY A 36 19.80 -3.85 -4.20
N GLY A 37 19.92 -2.63 -3.65
CA GLY A 37 19.57 -1.42 -4.37
C GLY A 37 20.41 -1.29 -5.61
N MET A 38 19.79 -1.47 -6.77
CA MET A 38 20.36 -1.03 -8.06
C MET A 38 20.11 0.47 -8.21
N PRO A 39 21.05 1.22 -8.80
CA PRO A 39 20.82 2.61 -9.16
C PRO A 39 19.64 2.67 -10.11
N PHE A 40 18.76 3.63 -9.89
CA PHE A 40 17.61 3.93 -10.74
C PHE A 40 18.08 4.29 -12.18
N GLY A 41 18.26 3.27 -13.00
CA GLY A 41 18.16 3.43 -14.44
C GLY A 41 16.67 3.59 -14.75
N GLY A 42 16.31 4.55 -15.61
CA GLY A 42 14.93 4.79 -15.97
C GLY A 42 14.20 3.49 -16.31
N GLU A 43 12.93 3.41 -15.94
CA GLU A 43 12.09 2.24 -16.26
C GLU A 43 12.22 1.96 -17.77
N PRO A 44 12.44 0.72 -18.17
CA PRO A 44 12.55 0.40 -19.60
C PRO A 44 11.23 0.74 -20.28
N ASP A 45 11.30 1.43 -21.43
CA ASP A 45 10.14 1.72 -22.24
C ASP A 45 9.42 0.42 -22.61
N ALA A 46 8.20 0.27 -22.15
CA ALA A 46 7.41 -0.92 -22.42
C ALA A 46 6.99 -0.96 -23.89
N PRO A 47 7.01 -2.13 -24.54
CA PRO A 47 6.48 -2.29 -25.89
C PRO A 47 5.00 -1.88 -25.97
N LYS A 48 4.57 -1.45 -27.17
CA LYS A 48 3.17 -1.07 -27.38
C LYS A 48 2.20 -2.20 -27.01
N GLY A 49 1.21 -1.91 -26.18
CA GLY A 49 0.23 -2.88 -25.68
C GLY A 49 0.68 -3.60 -24.39
N PHE A 50 1.81 -3.18 -23.81
CA PHE A 50 2.32 -3.70 -22.55
C PHE A 50 2.57 -2.57 -21.56
N ARG A 51 2.65 -2.91 -20.27
CA ARG A 51 3.03 -1.99 -19.20
C ARG A 51 4.13 -2.62 -18.35
N PRO A 52 5.05 -1.82 -17.80
CA PRO A 52 6.03 -2.33 -16.85
C PRO A 52 5.34 -2.64 -15.51
N VAL A 53 5.66 -3.78 -14.93
CA VAL A 53 5.17 -4.21 -13.62
C VAL A 53 6.32 -4.82 -12.82
N SER A 54 6.29 -4.70 -11.49
CA SER A 54 7.22 -5.47 -10.65
C SER A 54 6.91 -6.96 -10.75
N THR A 55 7.91 -7.80 -10.50
CA THR A 55 7.71 -9.27 -10.46
C THR A 55 6.61 -9.69 -9.48
N THR A 56 6.52 -8.99 -8.34
CA THR A 56 5.46 -9.24 -7.35
C THR A 56 4.08 -8.92 -7.92
N GLN A 57 3.93 -7.76 -8.56
CA GLN A 57 2.68 -7.38 -9.20
C GLN A 57 2.31 -8.33 -10.34
N ALA A 58 3.29 -8.70 -11.18
CA ALA A 58 3.09 -9.68 -12.24
C ALA A 58 2.54 -11.00 -11.70
N MET A 59 3.11 -11.48 -10.58
CA MET A 59 2.70 -12.73 -9.96
C MET A 59 1.29 -12.65 -9.36
N MET A 60 0.91 -11.52 -8.75
CA MET A 60 -0.43 -11.34 -8.21
C MET A 60 -1.49 -11.24 -9.32
N GLU A 61 -1.21 -10.50 -10.38
CA GLU A 61 -2.10 -10.43 -11.55
C GLU A 61 -2.26 -11.81 -12.23
N TYR A 62 -1.18 -12.55 -12.32
CA TYR A 62 -1.21 -13.92 -12.81
C TYR A 62 -2.08 -14.81 -11.93
N ALA A 63 -1.92 -14.74 -10.60
CA ALA A 63 -2.63 -15.56 -9.63
C ALA A 63 -4.08 -15.12 -9.38
N ALA A 64 -4.57 -14.01 -9.96
CA ALA A 64 -5.91 -13.50 -9.72
C ALA A 64 -7.04 -14.54 -9.88
N PRO A 65 -7.05 -15.43 -10.90
CA PRO A 65 -8.07 -16.47 -10.98
C PRO A 65 -8.03 -17.46 -9.81
N ILE A 66 -6.85 -17.75 -9.26
CA ILE A 66 -6.70 -18.64 -8.10
C ILE A 66 -7.25 -17.94 -6.85
N MET A 67 -6.97 -16.66 -6.69
CA MET A 67 -7.43 -15.87 -5.55
C MET A 67 -8.95 -15.68 -5.54
N ALA A 68 -9.61 -15.69 -6.70
CA ALA A 68 -11.05 -15.64 -6.79
C ALA A 68 -11.75 -16.80 -6.05
N TYR A 69 -11.15 -17.99 -6.00
CA TYR A 69 -11.65 -19.13 -5.21
C TYR A 69 -11.54 -18.93 -3.70
N VAL A 70 -10.67 -18.04 -3.25
CA VAL A 70 -10.58 -17.61 -1.84
C VAL A 70 -11.66 -16.59 -1.54
N GLU A 71 -11.86 -15.63 -2.43
CA GLU A 71 -12.82 -14.53 -2.27
C GLU A 71 -14.26 -15.02 -2.28
N ASP A 72 -14.58 -16.03 -3.09
CA ASP A 72 -15.91 -16.64 -3.13
C ASP A 72 -16.17 -17.67 -2.02
N GLY A 73 -15.16 -17.93 -1.17
CA GLY A 73 -15.25 -18.82 -0.02
C GLY A 73 -15.12 -20.32 -0.36
N THR A 74 -14.81 -20.68 -1.60
CA THR A 74 -14.57 -22.08 -2.01
C THR A 74 -13.31 -22.63 -1.35
N VAL A 75 -12.29 -21.80 -1.17
CA VAL A 75 -11.01 -22.14 -0.54
C VAL A 75 -10.84 -21.38 0.76
N ALA A 76 -10.75 -22.10 1.87
CA ALA A 76 -10.57 -21.52 3.20
C ALA A 76 -9.11 -21.13 3.52
N ASP A 77 -8.13 -21.59 2.74
CA ASP A 77 -6.70 -21.35 2.96
C ASP A 77 -6.09 -20.45 1.87
N PRO A 78 -6.01 -19.13 2.10
CA PRO A 78 -5.37 -18.20 1.16
C PRO A 78 -3.90 -18.52 0.89
N ASN A 79 -3.17 -19.07 1.87
CA ASN A 79 -1.77 -19.44 1.70
C ASN A 79 -1.60 -20.61 0.75
N GLY A 80 -2.48 -21.62 0.84
CA GLY A 80 -2.51 -22.73 -0.09
C GLY A 80 -2.79 -22.28 -1.52
N ALA A 81 -3.75 -21.38 -1.71
CA ALA A 81 -4.04 -20.78 -3.01
C ALA A 81 -2.84 -20.02 -3.58
N LEU A 82 -2.17 -19.20 -2.77
CA LEU A 82 -0.96 -18.49 -3.18
C LEU A 82 0.19 -19.44 -3.54
N GLN A 83 0.35 -20.54 -2.81
CA GLN A 83 1.37 -21.56 -3.12
C GLN A 83 1.13 -22.20 -4.50
N ILE A 84 -0.11 -22.46 -4.90
CA ILE A 84 -0.43 -22.94 -6.24
C ILE A 84 0.02 -21.93 -7.30
N GLY A 85 -0.30 -20.65 -7.09
CA GLY A 85 0.15 -19.57 -7.98
C GLY A 85 1.66 -19.55 -8.15
N LEU A 86 2.41 -19.69 -7.06
CA LEU A 86 3.87 -19.77 -7.05
C LEU A 86 4.40 -21.02 -7.78
N LEU A 87 3.79 -22.17 -7.57
CA LEU A 87 4.19 -23.42 -8.23
C LEU A 87 4.00 -23.34 -9.75
N LEU A 88 2.83 -22.85 -10.17
CA LEU A 88 2.53 -22.64 -11.59
C LEU A 88 3.47 -21.61 -12.22
N TRP A 89 3.70 -20.49 -11.52
CA TRP A 89 4.64 -19.46 -11.97
C TRP A 89 6.05 -20.02 -12.16
N ASN A 90 6.59 -20.70 -11.15
CA ASN A 90 7.95 -21.26 -11.18
C ASN A 90 8.09 -22.38 -12.22
N HIS A 91 7.02 -23.15 -12.46
CA HIS A 91 7.02 -24.20 -13.47
C HIS A 91 7.29 -23.66 -14.88
N THR A 92 6.89 -22.44 -15.15
CA THR A 92 7.00 -21.80 -16.48
C THR A 92 8.26 -20.92 -16.62
N LEU A 93 9.05 -20.71 -15.55
CA LEU A 93 10.26 -19.90 -15.63
C LEU A 93 11.39 -20.64 -16.38
N PRO A 94 11.96 -20.05 -17.43
CA PRO A 94 13.05 -20.67 -18.19
C PRO A 94 14.31 -20.89 -17.35
N GLU A 95 14.58 -20.03 -16.35
CA GLU A 95 15.78 -20.07 -15.49
C GLU A 95 15.75 -21.22 -14.47
N VAL A 96 14.58 -21.80 -14.17
CA VAL A 96 14.49 -22.93 -13.23
C VAL A 96 14.91 -24.21 -13.94
N PRO A 97 15.93 -24.90 -13.46
CA PRO A 97 16.38 -26.19 -14.08
C PRO A 97 15.25 -27.22 -14.13
N VAL A 98 15.11 -27.92 -15.21
CA VAL A 98 14.04 -28.91 -15.43
C VAL A 98 13.93 -29.93 -14.29
N GLY A 99 15.04 -30.36 -13.71
CA GLY A 99 15.04 -31.29 -12.56
C GLY A 99 14.62 -30.71 -11.23
N MET A 100 14.43 -29.38 -11.14
CA MET A 100 13.94 -28.65 -9.96
C MET A 100 12.50 -28.16 -10.14
N ARG A 101 11.92 -28.32 -11.32
CA ARG A 101 10.53 -27.96 -11.56
C ARG A 101 9.60 -29.06 -11.06
N PRO A 102 8.51 -28.72 -10.37
CA PRO A 102 7.47 -29.69 -10.07
C PRO A 102 6.91 -30.24 -11.41
N SER A 103 6.58 -31.51 -11.45
CA SER A 103 5.95 -32.08 -12.64
C SER A 103 4.50 -31.57 -12.79
N ARG A 104 3.98 -31.62 -14.04
CA ARG A 104 2.57 -31.31 -14.29
C ARG A 104 1.62 -32.10 -13.36
N GLY A 105 1.91 -33.41 -13.17
CA GLY A 105 1.09 -34.25 -12.32
C GLY A 105 1.09 -33.85 -10.85
N GLU A 106 2.21 -33.40 -10.31
CA GLU A 106 2.30 -32.88 -8.93
C GLU A 106 1.54 -31.58 -8.76
N ILE A 107 1.63 -30.66 -9.73
CA ILE A 107 0.90 -29.39 -9.69
C ILE A 107 -0.61 -29.64 -9.78
N VAL A 108 -1.05 -30.48 -10.72
CA VAL A 108 -2.46 -30.84 -10.86
C VAL A 108 -3.01 -31.48 -9.60
N ALA A 109 -2.27 -32.41 -8.95
CA ALA A 109 -2.69 -32.99 -7.67
C ALA A 109 -2.80 -31.96 -6.53
N GLN A 110 -1.93 -30.95 -6.56
CA GLN A 110 -2.02 -29.84 -5.61
C GLN A 110 -3.26 -28.97 -5.87
N ILE A 111 -3.58 -28.68 -7.14
CA ILE A 111 -4.81 -27.95 -7.54
C ILE A 111 -6.04 -28.71 -7.09
N GLU A 112 -6.14 -30.02 -7.40
CA GLU A 112 -7.26 -30.89 -6.94
C GLU A 112 -7.50 -30.75 -5.44
N THR A 113 -6.42 -30.87 -4.66
CA THR A 113 -6.52 -30.89 -3.21
C THR A 113 -6.88 -29.53 -2.62
N THR A 114 -6.25 -28.44 -3.11
CA THR A 114 -6.36 -27.11 -2.52
C THR A 114 -7.60 -26.37 -3.01
N LEU A 115 -7.91 -26.45 -4.31
CA LEU A 115 -9.08 -25.78 -4.90
C LEU A 115 -10.33 -26.67 -4.89
N GLN A 116 -10.24 -27.89 -4.37
CA GLN A 116 -11.35 -28.87 -4.27
C GLN A 116 -12.01 -29.17 -5.62
N MET A 117 -11.19 -29.23 -6.67
CA MET A 117 -11.60 -29.58 -8.03
C MET A 117 -11.52 -31.08 -8.27
N ASP A 118 -12.27 -31.61 -9.22
CA ASP A 118 -12.02 -32.93 -9.72
C ASP A 118 -10.76 -32.95 -10.64
N ARG A 119 -10.28 -34.15 -10.95
CA ARG A 119 -9.05 -34.32 -11.74
C ARG A 119 -9.11 -33.66 -13.11
N LEU A 120 -10.25 -33.73 -13.79
CA LEU A 120 -10.43 -33.19 -15.14
C LEU A 120 -10.48 -31.65 -15.10
N GLU A 121 -11.19 -31.10 -14.11
CA GLU A 121 -11.25 -29.67 -13.86
C GLU A 121 -9.86 -29.11 -13.50
N ALA A 122 -9.10 -29.80 -12.64
CA ALA A 122 -7.75 -29.39 -12.26
C ALA A 122 -6.76 -29.41 -13.42
N GLU A 123 -6.87 -30.37 -14.34
CA GLU A 123 -6.07 -30.43 -15.56
C GLU A 123 -6.41 -29.28 -16.52
N ALA A 124 -7.69 -28.99 -16.70
CA ALA A 124 -8.14 -27.86 -17.52
C ALA A 124 -7.69 -26.52 -16.93
N PHE A 125 -7.83 -26.36 -15.62
CA PHE A 125 -7.38 -25.17 -14.91
C PHE A 125 -5.84 -24.98 -14.99
N TYR A 126 -5.09 -26.05 -14.88
CA TYR A 126 -3.64 -26.00 -15.09
C TYR A 126 -3.31 -25.47 -16.48
N ASP A 127 -3.92 -26.03 -17.54
CA ASP A 127 -3.64 -25.64 -18.93
C ASP A 127 -4.05 -24.17 -19.17
N GLU A 128 -5.20 -23.73 -18.63
CA GLU A 128 -5.63 -22.32 -18.66
C GLU A 128 -4.61 -21.39 -18.02
N MET A 129 -4.08 -21.76 -16.86
CA MET A 129 -3.10 -20.92 -16.17
C MET A 129 -1.76 -20.84 -16.92
N ILE A 130 -1.33 -21.90 -17.59
CA ILE A 130 -0.13 -21.88 -18.46
C ILE A 130 -0.36 -20.94 -19.66
N GLU A 131 -1.50 -21.05 -20.31
CA GLU A 131 -1.88 -20.17 -21.42
C GLU A 131 -1.99 -18.70 -20.97
N ARG A 132 -2.61 -18.45 -19.80
CA ARG A 132 -2.72 -17.13 -19.20
C ARG A 132 -1.34 -16.50 -18.99
N LYS A 133 -0.35 -17.26 -18.48
CA LYS A 133 0.98 -16.72 -18.30
C LYS A 133 1.64 -16.34 -19.61
N ALA A 134 1.58 -17.21 -20.61
CA ALA A 134 2.13 -16.94 -21.93
C ALA A 134 1.46 -15.74 -22.61
N TYR A 135 0.15 -15.55 -22.37
CA TYR A 135 -0.61 -14.40 -22.87
C TYR A 135 -0.21 -13.10 -22.19
N LEU A 136 -0.21 -13.08 -20.83
CA LEU A 136 0.07 -11.88 -20.06
C LEU A 136 1.54 -11.45 -20.14
N PHE A 137 2.47 -12.41 -20.16
CA PHE A 137 3.92 -12.23 -20.07
C PHE A 137 4.66 -13.02 -21.15
N PRO A 138 4.49 -12.65 -22.44
CA PRO A 138 5.22 -13.35 -23.52
C PRO A 138 6.74 -13.27 -23.30
N ASP A 139 7.43 -14.40 -23.39
CA ASP A 139 8.86 -14.50 -23.09
C ASP A 139 9.73 -13.64 -24.03
N GLU A 140 9.28 -13.45 -25.29
CA GLU A 140 10.03 -12.74 -26.34
C GLU A 140 10.21 -11.25 -26.04
N ILE A 141 9.39 -10.69 -25.16
CA ILE A 141 9.43 -9.26 -24.85
C ILE A 141 9.95 -8.96 -23.45
N GLN A 142 10.20 -9.99 -22.64
CA GLN A 142 10.67 -9.77 -21.27
C GLN A 142 12.11 -9.23 -21.28
N PRO A 143 12.41 -8.23 -20.43
CA PRO A 143 13.77 -7.70 -20.32
C PRO A 143 14.68 -8.71 -19.61
N GLU A 144 15.89 -8.92 -20.17
CA GLU A 144 16.87 -9.81 -19.55
C GLU A 144 17.35 -9.27 -18.19
N GLY A 145 17.28 -10.09 -17.14
CA GLY A 145 17.87 -9.80 -15.83
C GLY A 145 17.22 -8.65 -15.06
N ALA A 146 16.07 -8.16 -15.49
CA ALA A 146 15.37 -7.05 -14.83
C ALA A 146 14.42 -7.57 -13.74
N MET A 147 14.26 -6.77 -12.67
CA MET A 147 13.23 -6.99 -11.65
C MET A 147 11.83 -6.49 -12.12
N THR A 148 11.76 -5.92 -13.29
CA THR A 148 10.56 -5.41 -13.95
C THR A 148 10.18 -6.34 -15.09
N MET A 149 8.91 -6.67 -15.18
CA MET A 149 8.34 -7.47 -16.27
C MET A 149 7.42 -6.61 -17.14
N PHE A 150 7.28 -6.98 -18.41
CA PHE A 150 6.28 -6.38 -19.29
C PHE A 150 5.02 -7.23 -19.30
N MET A 151 3.92 -6.66 -18.81
CA MET A 151 2.62 -7.32 -18.78
C MET A 151 1.71 -6.76 -19.86
N ARG A 152 0.98 -7.63 -20.58
CA ARG A 152 -0.02 -7.21 -21.56
C ARG A 152 -1.13 -6.41 -20.87
N LYS A 153 -1.51 -5.30 -21.47
CA LYS A 153 -2.69 -4.53 -21.04
C LYS A 153 -3.95 -5.31 -21.41
N GLU A 154 -4.65 -5.83 -20.42
CA GLU A 154 -5.93 -6.52 -20.65
C GLU A 154 -7.08 -5.51 -20.78
N VAL A 155 -6.98 -4.42 -20.02
CA VAL A 155 -8.00 -3.38 -19.96
C VAL A 155 -7.30 -2.02 -19.93
N GLU A 156 -7.72 -1.08 -20.77
CA GLU A 156 -7.37 0.33 -20.61
C GLU A 156 -8.27 0.92 -19.51
N TYR A 157 -7.68 1.31 -18.39
CA TYR A 157 -8.40 1.97 -17.32
C TYR A 157 -8.55 3.47 -17.63
N LEU A 158 -9.78 3.98 -17.49
CA LEU A 158 -10.00 5.42 -17.48
C LEU A 158 -9.61 5.94 -16.07
N ILE A 159 -8.44 6.56 -15.99
CA ILE A 159 -7.94 7.17 -14.75
C ILE A 159 -8.36 8.63 -14.72
N THR A 160 -9.27 8.97 -13.83
CA THR A 160 -9.71 10.34 -13.56
C THR A 160 -9.49 10.67 -12.09
N PRO A 161 -9.14 11.93 -11.74
CA PRO A 161 -9.13 12.34 -10.34
C PRO A 161 -10.49 12.03 -9.69
N PHE A 162 -10.46 11.68 -8.41
CA PHE A 162 -11.70 11.49 -7.65
C PHE A 162 -12.31 12.87 -7.32
N GLU A 163 -13.59 13.03 -7.58
CA GLU A 163 -14.30 14.29 -7.30
C GLU A 163 -14.95 14.23 -5.91
N GLU A 164 -14.38 14.94 -4.94
CA GLU A 164 -14.90 15.00 -3.56
C GLU A 164 -16.36 15.53 -3.48
N SER A 165 -16.79 16.31 -4.47
CA SER A 165 -18.18 16.79 -4.56
C SER A 165 -19.22 15.66 -4.62
N GLN A 166 -18.82 14.47 -5.04
CA GLN A 166 -19.67 13.27 -5.07
C GLN A 166 -20.02 12.75 -3.66
N LEU A 167 -19.23 13.12 -2.64
CA LEU A 167 -19.40 12.59 -1.30
C LEU A 167 -20.54 13.25 -0.53
N ASN A 168 -21.02 14.42 -0.97
CA ASN A 168 -22.09 15.20 -0.30
C ASN A 168 -21.86 15.34 1.22
N LEU A 169 -20.64 15.72 1.61
CA LEU A 169 -20.23 15.82 3.01
C LEU A 169 -21.10 16.81 3.78
N SER A 170 -21.54 16.42 4.97
CA SER A 170 -22.18 17.32 5.91
C SER A 170 -21.22 18.39 6.41
N ASP A 171 -21.67 19.67 6.44
CA ASP A 171 -20.92 20.77 7.03
C ASP A 171 -20.97 20.75 8.57
N GLU A 172 -21.78 19.89 9.17
CA GLU A 172 -21.88 19.76 10.62
C GLU A 172 -20.55 19.32 11.24
N ILE A 173 -20.08 20.07 12.22
CA ILE A 173 -18.87 19.76 12.97
C ILE A 173 -19.18 18.68 13.99
N ILE A 174 -18.45 17.56 13.92
CA ILE A 174 -18.55 16.47 14.88
C ILE A 174 -17.58 16.75 16.03
N SER A 175 -18.10 17.30 17.12
CA SER A 175 -17.29 17.66 18.28
C SER A 175 -16.54 16.46 18.87
N PRO A 176 -15.35 16.72 19.47
CA PRO A 176 -14.62 15.71 20.25
C PRO A 176 -15.47 15.16 21.40
N ASP A 177 -15.23 13.92 21.78
CA ASP A 177 -15.82 13.24 22.94
C ASP A 177 -14.70 12.71 23.89
N GLY A 178 -15.08 12.07 24.99
CA GLY A 178 -14.12 11.59 25.99
C GLY A 178 -13.17 10.50 25.47
N ASP A 179 -13.59 9.75 24.46
CA ASP A 179 -12.74 8.74 23.82
C ASP A 179 -11.70 9.40 22.91
N ASP A 180 -12.01 10.57 22.35
CA ASP A 180 -11.06 11.36 21.56
C ASP A 180 -9.88 11.83 22.41
N ASP A 181 -10.13 12.27 23.66
CA ASP A 181 -9.06 12.66 24.59
C ASP A 181 -8.12 11.49 24.92
N ALA A 182 -8.66 10.29 25.11
CA ALA A 182 -7.88 9.09 25.35
C ALA A 182 -7.04 8.72 24.14
N PHE A 183 -7.59 8.86 22.94
CA PHE A 183 -6.88 8.58 21.70
C PHE A 183 -5.73 9.57 21.44
N VAL A 184 -5.96 10.88 21.66
CA VAL A 184 -4.89 11.89 21.56
C VAL A 184 -3.74 11.56 22.49
N LYS A 185 -4.05 11.14 23.72
CA LYS A 185 -3.03 10.77 24.71
C LYS A 185 -2.21 9.55 24.23
N ALA A 186 -2.86 8.52 23.69
CA ALA A 186 -2.18 7.35 23.14
C ALA A 186 -1.24 7.73 21.98
N LEU A 187 -1.69 8.60 21.06
CA LEU A 187 -0.84 9.15 20.00
C LEU A 187 0.38 9.90 20.53
N GLU A 188 0.17 10.80 21.51
CA GLU A 188 1.26 11.57 22.12
C GLU A 188 2.27 10.67 22.86
N GLU A 189 1.81 9.62 23.53
CA GLU A 189 2.65 8.63 24.21
C GLU A 189 3.47 7.83 23.20
N LEU A 190 2.87 7.36 22.12
CA LEU A 190 3.58 6.66 21.05
C LEU A 190 4.63 7.55 20.40
N ASP A 191 4.26 8.78 20.02
CA ASP A 191 5.17 9.77 19.44
C ASP A 191 6.35 10.08 20.37
N ALA A 192 6.10 10.17 21.67
CA ALA A 192 7.14 10.40 22.66
C ALA A 192 8.16 9.27 22.71
N ARG A 193 7.73 8.03 22.66
CA ARG A 193 8.60 6.83 22.65
C ARG A 193 9.49 6.80 21.40
N ILE A 194 8.91 7.08 20.24
CA ILE A 194 9.64 7.18 18.97
C ILE A 194 10.68 8.30 19.02
N ASP A 195 10.30 9.47 19.57
CA ASP A 195 11.21 10.60 19.73
C ASP A 195 12.37 10.33 20.70
N PHE A 196 12.13 9.53 21.75
CA PHE A 196 13.18 9.07 22.65
C PHE A 196 14.14 8.09 21.97
N GLY A 197 13.75 7.52 20.82
CA GLY A 197 14.54 6.58 20.02
C GLY A 197 14.49 5.16 20.58
N GLU A 198 13.37 4.79 21.19
CA GLU A 198 13.11 3.40 21.52
C GLU A 198 13.09 2.55 20.25
N ASP A 199 13.56 1.31 20.37
CA ASP A 199 13.55 0.37 19.25
C ASP A 199 12.12 0.00 18.87
N TYR A 200 11.88 -0.27 17.57
CA TYR A 200 10.57 -0.61 17.01
C TYR A 200 9.84 -1.70 17.83
N GLY A 201 10.51 -2.79 18.17
CA GLY A 201 9.90 -3.88 18.94
C GLY A 201 9.39 -3.49 20.33
N ALA A 202 9.82 -2.34 20.87
CA ALA A 202 9.35 -1.87 22.17
C ALA A 202 7.97 -1.19 22.10
N TRP A 203 7.60 -0.60 20.95
CA TRP A 203 6.35 0.13 20.75
C TRP A 203 5.46 -0.44 19.63
N GLU A 204 5.86 -1.55 19.01
CA GLU A 204 5.15 -2.17 17.89
C GLU A 204 3.69 -2.52 18.24
N ALA A 205 3.47 -3.15 19.41
CA ALA A 205 2.13 -3.52 19.85
C ALA A 205 1.22 -2.29 20.04
N ASP A 206 1.74 -1.24 20.68
CA ASP A 206 0.99 0.01 20.89
C ASP A 206 0.70 0.72 19.56
N PHE A 207 1.61 0.62 18.59
CA PHE A 207 1.39 1.14 17.23
C PHE A 207 0.23 0.42 16.54
N PHE A 208 0.18 -0.91 16.58
CA PHE A 208 -0.91 -1.66 15.94
C PHE A 208 -2.26 -1.33 16.58
N GLU A 209 -2.33 -1.29 17.91
CA GLU A 209 -3.54 -0.91 18.62
C GLU A 209 -4.00 0.52 18.25
N MET A 210 -3.09 1.48 18.26
CA MET A 210 -3.37 2.87 17.86
C MET A 210 -3.83 2.94 16.40
N LYS A 211 -3.18 2.20 15.50
CA LYS A 211 -3.50 2.19 14.06
C LYS A 211 -4.92 1.70 13.82
N ASP A 212 -5.29 0.57 14.42
CA ASP A 212 -6.61 -0.03 14.26
C ASP A 212 -7.69 0.91 14.80
N LEU A 213 -7.48 1.46 16.00
CA LEU A 213 -8.38 2.44 16.59
C LEU A 213 -8.51 3.71 15.73
N CYS A 214 -7.41 4.18 15.16
CA CYS A 214 -7.40 5.35 14.27
C CYS A 214 -8.24 5.11 13.01
N CYS A 215 -8.08 3.95 12.37
CA CYS A 215 -8.86 3.59 11.18
C CYS A 215 -10.36 3.46 11.50
N GLU A 216 -10.70 2.84 12.63
CA GLU A 216 -12.08 2.70 13.10
C GLU A 216 -12.74 4.05 13.36
N ARG A 217 -12.07 4.95 14.09
CA ARG A 217 -12.58 6.30 14.40
C ARG A 217 -12.74 7.14 13.14
N TYR A 218 -11.80 7.05 12.21
CA TYR A 218 -11.90 7.73 10.92
C TYR A 218 -13.08 7.21 10.09
N ASN A 219 -13.28 5.90 10.01
CA ASN A 219 -14.42 5.31 9.31
C ASN A 219 -15.75 5.77 9.93
N HIS A 220 -15.83 5.77 11.28
CA HIS A 220 -17.01 6.26 11.99
C HIS A 220 -17.30 7.73 11.67
N TRP A 221 -16.27 8.58 11.66
CA TRP A 221 -16.39 9.98 11.29
C TRP A 221 -16.85 10.16 9.83
N LEU A 222 -16.30 9.40 8.88
CA LEU A 222 -16.74 9.45 7.48
C LEU A 222 -18.24 9.15 7.35
N ARG A 223 -18.71 8.09 8.02
CA ARG A 223 -20.12 7.73 8.02
C ARG A 223 -21.01 8.80 8.67
N ALA A 224 -20.56 9.37 9.78
CA ALA A 224 -21.26 10.47 10.45
C ALA A 224 -21.31 11.74 9.58
N LYS A 225 -20.30 11.98 8.73
CA LYS A 225 -20.29 13.03 7.70
C LYS A 225 -21.19 12.73 6.50
N GLY A 226 -21.83 11.57 6.44
CA GLY A 226 -22.71 11.18 5.35
C GLY A 226 -21.98 10.55 4.15
N VAL A 227 -20.70 10.19 4.29
CA VAL A 227 -19.98 9.45 3.24
C VAL A 227 -20.61 8.06 3.07
N PRO A 228 -21.06 7.69 1.86
CA PRO A 228 -21.61 6.36 1.59
C PRO A 228 -20.63 5.24 1.94
N GLU A 229 -21.13 4.10 2.38
CA GLU A 229 -20.33 2.93 2.74
C GLU A 229 -19.41 2.46 1.60
N THR A 230 -19.88 2.59 0.36
CA THR A 230 -19.08 2.32 -0.86
C THR A 230 -17.80 3.15 -0.97
N PHE A 231 -17.67 4.24 -0.23
CA PHE A 231 -16.48 5.09 -0.17
C PHE A 231 -15.84 5.11 1.21
N SER A 232 -16.63 5.06 2.31
CA SER A 232 -16.08 5.15 3.66
C SER A 232 -15.11 4.00 3.97
N ASP A 233 -15.45 2.77 3.57
CA ASP A 233 -14.60 1.60 3.80
C ASP A 233 -13.32 1.64 2.95
N PRO A 234 -13.35 1.88 1.62
CA PRO A 234 -12.14 2.10 0.84
C PRO A 234 -11.27 3.26 1.35
N PHE A 235 -11.86 4.37 1.76
CA PHE A 235 -11.10 5.50 2.28
C PHE A 235 -10.43 5.19 3.62
N SER A 236 -11.13 4.49 4.51
CA SER A 236 -10.54 4.01 5.76
C SER A 236 -9.39 3.04 5.50
N ALA A 237 -9.54 2.14 4.53
CA ALA A 237 -8.49 1.22 4.12
C ALA A 237 -7.23 1.91 3.57
N CYS A 238 -7.34 3.12 3.03
CA CYS A 238 -6.17 3.91 2.61
C CYS A 238 -5.31 4.37 3.80
N ILE A 239 -5.87 4.48 5.00
CA ILE A 239 -5.16 5.07 6.14
C ILE A 239 -4.17 4.09 6.77
N GLU A 240 -4.50 2.81 6.81
CA GLU A 240 -3.62 1.80 7.38
C GLU A 240 -2.22 1.76 6.72
N PRO A 241 -2.07 1.63 5.39
CA PRO A 241 -0.76 1.69 4.74
C PRO A 241 -0.07 3.05 4.91
N TYR A 242 -0.83 4.14 4.99
CA TYR A 242 -0.26 5.46 5.24
C TYR A 242 0.35 5.57 6.65
N LEU A 243 -0.35 5.08 7.68
CA LEU A 243 0.19 5.01 9.04
C LEU A 243 1.42 4.11 9.11
N ASN A 244 1.40 2.95 8.44
CA ASN A 244 2.57 2.08 8.33
C ASN A 244 3.76 2.82 7.69
N PHE A 245 3.53 3.61 6.64
CA PHE A 245 4.59 4.44 6.04
C PHE A 245 5.13 5.47 7.03
N ILE A 246 4.27 6.26 7.67
CA ILE A 246 4.68 7.33 8.58
C ILE A 246 5.45 6.80 9.78
N TYR A 247 4.96 5.74 10.42
CA TYR A 247 5.54 5.25 11.68
C TYR A 247 6.69 4.27 11.48
N GLN A 248 6.57 3.34 10.53
CA GLN A 248 7.57 2.29 10.36
C GLN A 248 8.66 2.66 9.36
N TYR A 249 8.34 3.41 8.31
CA TYR A 249 9.28 3.75 7.24
C TYR A 249 9.90 5.14 7.43
N ASP A 250 9.10 6.19 7.61
CA ASP A 250 9.57 7.57 7.83
C ASP A 250 9.99 7.84 9.28
N ALA A 251 9.64 6.96 10.23
CA ALA A 251 9.84 7.13 11.67
C ALA A 251 9.33 8.51 12.15
N GLY A 252 8.20 8.92 11.61
CA GLY A 252 7.54 10.19 11.85
C GLY A 252 6.37 10.10 12.82
N SER A 253 5.58 11.16 12.87
CA SER A 253 4.27 11.23 13.53
C SER A 253 3.23 11.71 12.53
N VAL A 254 2.05 11.12 12.57
CA VAL A 254 0.93 11.54 11.73
C VAL A 254 0.49 12.98 12.01
N LEU A 255 0.80 13.49 13.20
CA LEU A 255 0.49 14.88 13.60
C LEU A 255 1.56 15.90 13.17
N ASP A 256 2.68 15.47 12.62
CA ASP A 256 3.79 16.35 12.23
C ASP A 256 4.49 15.83 10.95
N VAL A 257 3.71 15.66 9.88
CA VAL A 257 4.19 15.15 8.60
C VAL A 257 4.83 16.27 7.78
N LEU A 258 5.99 15.99 7.21
CA LEU A 258 6.68 16.89 6.30
C LEU A 258 6.14 16.72 4.87
N SER A 259 6.12 17.82 4.09
CA SER A 259 5.69 17.77 2.69
C SER A 259 6.47 16.75 1.84
N GLY A 260 7.78 16.60 2.10
CA GLY A 260 8.61 15.61 1.42
C GLY A 260 8.24 14.16 1.74
N ALA A 261 7.68 13.87 2.93
CA ALA A 261 7.17 12.55 3.25
C ALA A 261 5.87 12.23 2.49
N ILE A 262 5.01 13.23 2.27
CA ILE A 262 3.81 13.09 1.44
C ILE A 262 4.20 12.78 -0.02
N GLU A 263 5.17 13.52 -0.57
CA GLU A 263 5.68 13.29 -1.90
C GLU A 263 6.27 11.87 -2.03
N GLU A 264 7.14 11.46 -1.10
CA GLU A 264 7.74 10.12 -1.09
C GLU A 264 6.68 9.02 -0.98
N PHE A 265 5.64 9.24 -0.15
CA PHE A 265 4.55 8.29 -0.03
C PHE A 265 3.85 8.05 -1.36
N PHE A 266 3.40 9.09 -2.05
CA PHE A 266 2.63 8.97 -3.29
C PHE A 266 3.48 8.58 -4.49
N MET A 267 4.66 9.18 -4.65
CA MET A 267 5.45 9.02 -5.87
C MET A 267 6.34 7.78 -5.88
N ASP A 268 6.59 7.19 -4.71
CA ASP A 268 7.46 6.01 -4.60
C ASP A 268 6.83 4.88 -3.78
N TRP A 269 6.57 5.10 -2.49
CA TRP A 269 6.24 4.04 -1.54
C TRP A 269 4.91 3.35 -1.88
N LEU A 270 3.85 4.13 -2.09
CA LEU A 270 2.50 3.64 -2.37
C LEU A 270 2.50 2.74 -3.61
N MET A 271 3.09 3.22 -4.70
CA MET A 271 3.13 2.51 -5.98
C MET A 271 3.96 1.21 -5.95
N ARG A 272 4.83 1.03 -4.96
CA ARG A 272 5.68 -0.17 -4.80
C ARG A 272 5.13 -1.15 -3.78
N LYS A 273 4.39 -0.68 -2.78
CA LYS A 273 4.02 -1.47 -1.61
C LYS A 273 2.54 -1.84 -1.54
N VAL A 274 1.71 -1.06 -2.20
CA VAL A 274 0.26 -1.27 -2.22
C VAL A 274 -0.16 -1.67 -3.62
N MET A 275 -0.87 -2.77 -3.74
CA MET A 275 -1.35 -3.28 -5.03
C MET A 275 -2.87 -3.18 -5.04
N VAL A 276 -3.35 -2.24 -5.83
CA VAL A 276 -4.77 -2.05 -6.14
C VAL A 276 -4.94 -1.84 -7.64
N LYS A 277 -6.16 -1.94 -8.14
CA LYS A 277 -6.43 -1.61 -9.54
C LYS A 277 -6.12 -0.13 -9.80
N PRO A 278 -5.58 0.23 -11.00
CA PRO A 278 -5.18 1.59 -11.29
C PRO A 278 -6.21 2.67 -10.93
N PRO A 279 -7.52 2.53 -11.20
CA PRO A 279 -8.50 3.54 -10.79
C PRO A 279 -8.62 3.72 -9.27
N GLU A 280 -8.35 2.68 -8.47
CA GLU A 280 -8.49 2.74 -7.02
C GLU A 280 -7.43 3.66 -6.38
N TYR A 281 -6.26 3.82 -7.03
CA TYR A 281 -5.26 4.78 -6.56
C TYR A 281 -5.78 6.22 -6.52
N THR A 282 -6.77 6.58 -7.36
CA THR A 282 -7.32 7.94 -7.40
C THR A 282 -8.08 8.32 -6.12
N GLN A 283 -8.42 7.34 -5.29
CA GLN A 283 -9.11 7.54 -4.01
C GLN A 283 -8.15 7.96 -2.88
N TRP A 284 -6.85 7.76 -3.02
CA TRP A 284 -5.87 8.02 -1.97
C TRP A 284 -5.72 9.49 -1.59
N PRO A 285 -5.55 10.43 -2.55
CA PRO A 285 -5.43 11.84 -2.20
C PRO A 285 -6.65 12.37 -1.43
N PRO A 286 -7.91 12.16 -1.89
CA PRO A 286 -9.08 12.61 -1.14
C PRO A 286 -9.26 11.89 0.20
N ALA A 287 -8.94 10.58 0.30
CA ALA A 287 -8.99 9.86 1.57
C ALA A 287 -8.06 10.50 2.61
N LEU A 288 -6.82 10.86 2.23
CA LEU A 288 -5.88 11.52 3.13
C LEU A 288 -6.28 12.97 3.44
N ARG A 289 -6.86 13.70 2.50
CA ARG A 289 -7.40 15.05 2.80
C ARG A 289 -8.51 14.99 3.84
N LEU A 290 -9.45 14.06 3.69
CA LEU A 290 -10.52 13.85 4.66
C LEU A 290 -9.98 13.38 6.02
N PHE A 291 -8.96 12.53 6.00
CA PHE A 291 -8.30 12.09 7.22
C PHE A 291 -7.68 13.25 8.00
N TYR A 292 -6.99 14.18 7.35
CA TYR A 292 -6.44 15.35 8.03
C TYR A 292 -7.52 16.35 8.48
N ARG A 293 -8.65 16.44 7.77
CA ARG A 293 -9.83 17.18 8.26
C ARG A 293 -10.42 16.51 9.51
N PHE A 294 -10.54 15.20 9.52
CA PHE A 294 -10.95 14.42 10.69
C PHE A 294 -10.03 14.71 11.90
N LEU A 295 -8.72 14.60 11.73
CA LEU A 295 -7.78 14.89 12.82
C LEU A 295 -7.92 16.29 13.38
N SER A 296 -8.16 17.27 12.51
CA SER A 296 -8.37 18.66 12.94
C SER A 296 -9.73 18.88 13.60
N GLU A 297 -10.81 18.35 13.03
CA GLU A 297 -12.16 18.52 13.57
C GLU A 297 -12.32 17.87 14.96
N LYS A 298 -11.64 16.74 15.16
CA LYS A 298 -11.58 16.05 16.46
C LYS A 298 -10.53 16.62 17.43
N GLY A 299 -9.87 17.71 17.07
CA GLY A 299 -8.90 18.38 17.93
C GLY A 299 -7.55 17.65 18.07
N TYR A 300 -7.27 16.63 17.27
CA TYR A 300 -6.00 15.91 17.30
C TYR A 300 -4.88 16.71 16.64
N LEU A 301 -5.22 17.55 15.67
CA LEU A 301 -4.30 18.39 14.91
C LEU A 301 -4.77 19.83 14.91
N ASP A 302 -3.92 20.76 15.37
CA ASP A 302 -4.27 22.19 15.49
C ASP A 302 -4.46 22.87 14.12
N ASP A 303 -3.62 22.54 13.12
CA ASP A 303 -3.60 23.19 11.81
C ASP A 303 -3.32 22.17 10.70
N PRO A 304 -4.33 21.71 9.94
CA PRO A 304 -4.17 20.77 8.84
C PRO A 304 -3.70 21.42 7.54
N GLU A 305 -3.79 22.75 7.40
CA GLU A 305 -3.60 23.47 6.12
C GLU A 305 -2.27 23.20 5.42
N PRO A 306 -1.10 23.16 6.12
CA PRO A 306 0.16 22.84 5.46
C PRO A 306 0.18 21.47 4.79
N ILE A 307 -0.48 20.48 5.41
CA ILE A 307 -0.56 19.11 4.92
C ILE A 307 -1.57 19.02 3.77
N LEU A 308 -2.75 19.62 3.94
CA LEU A 308 -3.77 19.69 2.89
C LEU A 308 -3.23 20.34 1.62
N LYS A 309 -2.50 21.44 1.75
CA LYS A 309 -1.84 22.10 0.62
C LYS A 309 -0.85 21.17 -0.10
N SER A 310 -0.08 20.38 0.64
CA SER A 310 0.85 19.42 0.05
C SER A 310 0.13 18.29 -0.69
N LEU A 311 -0.99 17.80 -0.12
CA LEU A 311 -1.84 16.78 -0.75
C LEU A 311 -2.48 17.27 -2.05
N TYR A 312 -2.98 18.52 -2.07
CA TYR A 312 -3.51 19.12 -3.31
C TYR A 312 -2.43 19.34 -4.36
N ALA A 313 -1.22 19.71 -3.94
CA ALA A 313 -0.13 19.97 -4.86
C ALA A 313 0.39 18.70 -5.55
N ILE A 314 0.46 17.56 -4.81
CA ILE A 314 1.00 16.30 -5.35
C ILE A 314 0.00 15.53 -6.22
N GLU A 315 -1.31 15.70 -6.01
CA GLU A 315 -2.33 14.90 -6.68
C GLU A 315 -2.23 14.89 -8.21
N PRO A 316 -2.05 16.03 -8.91
CA PRO A 316 -1.94 16.02 -10.38
C PRO A 316 -0.77 15.19 -10.90
N GLU A 317 0.39 15.26 -10.22
CA GLU A 317 1.58 14.50 -10.58
C GLU A 317 1.38 13.01 -10.30
N PHE A 318 0.77 12.69 -9.17
CA PHE A 318 0.43 11.31 -8.80
C PHE A 318 -0.56 10.69 -9.80
N ILE A 319 -1.63 11.39 -10.18
CA ILE A 319 -2.58 10.91 -11.20
C ILE A 319 -1.89 10.70 -12.55
N ALA A 320 -0.97 11.59 -12.94
CA ALA A 320 -0.18 11.41 -14.15
C ALA A 320 0.69 10.14 -14.08
N LEU A 321 1.33 9.89 -12.93
CA LEU A 321 2.11 8.67 -12.69
C LEU A 321 1.24 7.41 -12.77
N VAL A 322 0.05 7.40 -12.16
CA VAL A 322 -0.89 6.28 -12.23
C VAL A 322 -1.30 6.02 -13.69
N LYS A 323 -1.61 7.06 -14.47
CA LYS A 323 -1.95 6.95 -15.91
C LYS A 323 -0.80 6.34 -16.72
N GLN A 324 0.43 6.72 -16.41
CA GLN A 324 1.60 6.21 -17.13
C GLN A 324 1.80 4.70 -16.86
N ARG A 325 1.48 4.25 -15.65
CA ARG A 325 1.66 2.86 -15.23
C ARG A 325 0.45 1.95 -15.50
N SER A 326 -0.69 2.52 -15.91
CA SER A 326 -1.91 1.81 -16.32
C SER A 326 -1.89 1.44 -17.80
#